data_5235e9db68897d46b404eaa74297a309
#
_entry.id   5235e9db68897d46b404eaa74297a309
#
_cell.length_a   1.000
_cell.length_b   1.000
_cell.length_c   1.000
_cell.angle_alpha   90.00
_cell.angle_beta   90.00
_cell.angle_gamma   90.00
#
_symmetry.space_group_name_H-M   'P 1'
#
loop_
_entity.id
_entity.type
_entity.pdbx_description
1 polymer ?
#
loop_
_entity_poly.entity_id
_entity_poly.type
_entity_poly.pdbx_seq_one_letter_code
_entity_poly.pdbx_strand_id
1 'polypeptide(L)'
;PPRSTLFPYTTLFRSVHEESMELLSTEGNLAPGPDGPFTHIHVVLSDDGHVVRGGHLFKATIAVTAEIHLRDLSGEGSPFERVATDNQFMRLSFCGIE
;
A
#
# COMPACT_ATOMS: atom_id res chain seq x y z
N PRO A 1 -16.62 5.62 12.59
CA PRO A 1 -15.29 6.18 12.80
C PRO A 1 -14.31 5.77 11.71
N PRO A 2 -13.28 6.59 11.45
CA PRO A 2 -12.26 6.23 10.48
C PRO A 2 -11.54 4.94 10.88
N ARG A 3 -11.18 4.17 9.89
CA ARG A 3 -10.45 2.92 10.08
C ARG A 3 -9.22 2.89 9.22
N SER A 4 -8.15 2.36 9.78
CA SER A 4 -6.98 1.98 9.01
C SER A 4 -6.79 0.49 9.16
N THR A 5 -6.60 -0.19 8.04
CA THR A 5 -6.37 -1.63 8.04
C THR A 5 -4.96 -1.90 7.56
N LEU A 6 -4.16 -2.51 8.43
CA LEU A 6 -2.79 -2.88 8.11
C LEU A 6 -2.71 -4.38 7.94
N PHE A 7 -2.02 -4.81 6.89
CA PHE A 7 -1.67 -6.19 6.73
C PHE A 7 -0.33 -6.47 7.39
N PRO A 8 -0.23 -7.46 8.25
CA PRO A 8 1.06 -8.09 8.43
C PRO A 8 1.38 -8.89 7.17
N TYR A 9 2.48 -9.57 7.17
CA TYR A 9 3.07 -10.20 6.01
C TYR A 9 2.13 -11.12 5.21
N THR A 10 1.13 -11.72 5.83
CA THR A 10 0.21 -12.62 5.14
C THR A 10 -1.21 -12.07 5.18
N THR A 11 -2.02 -12.48 4.18
CA THR A 11 -3.42 -12.08 4.11
C THR A 11 -4.29 -12.71 5.20
N LEU A 12 -3.76 -13.69 5.93
CA LEU A 12 -4.47 -14.31 7.03
C LEU A 12 -4.60 -13.42 8.25
N PHE A 13 -3.74 -12.44 8.38
CA PHE A 13 -3.70 -11.58 9.56
C PHE A 13 -3.82 -10.13 9.15
N ARG A 14 -4.90 -9.51 9.55
CA ARG A 14 -5.12 -8.09 9.38
C ARG A 14 -5.36 -7.47 10.73
N SER A 15 -4.76 -6.31 10.96
CA SER A 15 -5.06 -5.50 12.11
C SER A 15 -5.95 -4.35 11.71
N VAL A 16 -7.01 -4.12 12.46
CA VAL A 16 -7.91 -2.98 12.24
C VAL A 16 -7.69 -2.00 13.38
N HIS A 17 -7.37 -0.76 13.01
CA HIS A 17 -7.20 0.31 13.97
C HIS A 17 -8.37 1.30 13.78
N GLU A 18 -9.21 1.42 14.79
CA GLU A 18 -10.39 2.28 14.73
C GLU A 18 -10.13 3.67 15.31
N GLU A 19 -8.99 3.85 15.91
CA GLU A 19 -8.56 5.14 16.42
C GLU A 19 -7.98 6.02 15.31
N SER A 20 -8.06 7.32 15.50
CA SER A 20 -7.40 8.25 14.59
C SER A 20 -5.90 8.20 14.82
N MET A 21 -5.16 8.16 13.74
CA MET A 21 -3.72 8.12 13.78
C MET A 21 -3.15 9.17 12.84
N GLU A 22 -1.97 9.65 13.17
CA GLU A 22 -1.24 10.56 12.30
C GLU A 22 -0.42 9.75 11.31
N LEU A 23 -0.57 10.07 10.03
CA LEU A 23 0.23 9.45 8.97
C LEU A 23 1.59 10.13 8.93
N LEU A 24 2.63 9.37 9.25
CA LEU A 24 4.00 9.89 9.26
C LEU A 24 4.68 9.74 7.92
N SER A 25 4.46 8.62 7.27
CA SER A 25 5.09 8.32 5.99
C SER A 25 4.30 7.25 5.26
N THR A 26 4.29 7.34 3.95
CA THR A 26 3.76 6.30 3.11
C THR A 26 4.57 6.20 1.83
N GLU A 27 4.76 4.98 1.37
CA GLU A 27 5.44 4.70 0.12
C GLU A 27 4.73 3.55 -0.56
N GLY A 28 4.69 3.60 -1.87
CA GLY A 28 4.11 2.52 -2.62
C GLY A 28 4.05 2.77 -4.09
N ASN A 29 3.36 1.90 -4.76
CA ASN A 29 3.14 2.03 -6.18
C ASN A 29 1.79 1.44 -6.56
N LEU A 30 1.34 1.84 -7.74
CA LEU A 30 0.17 1.31 -8.39
C LEU A 30 0.63 0.81 -9.75
N ALA A 31 0.38 -0.45 -10.03
CA ALA A 31 0.80 -1.08 -11.27
C ALA A 31 -0.34 -1.91 -11.84
N PRO A 32 -0.36 -2.15 -13.16
CA PRO A 32 -1.31 -3.10 -13.73
C PRO A 32 -1.09 -4.49 -13.13
N GLY A 33 -2.18 -5.22 -12.94
CA GLY A 33 -2.15 -6.59 -12.49
C GLY A 33 -3.12 -7.44 -13.30
N PRO A 34 -3.16 -8.76 -13.04
CA PRO A 34 -4.02 -9.67 -13.82
C PRO A 34 -5.50 -9.33 -13.69
N ASP A 35 -5.92 -8.81 -12.56
CA ASP A 35 -7.33 -8.52 -12.28
C ASP A 35 -7.61 -7.02 -12.25
N GLY A 36 -6.71 -6.21 -12.79
CA GLY A 36 -6.84 -4.77 -12.79
C GLY A 36 -5.72 -4.08 -12.02
N PRO A 37 -5.87 -2.77 -11.75
CA PRO A 37 -4.83 -2.06 -11.00
C PRO A 37 -4.56 -2.68 -9.65
N PHE A 38 -3.29 -2.80 -9.31
CA PHE A 38 -2.85 -3.37 -8.05
C PHE A 38 -2.05 -2.35 -7.27
N THR A 39 -2.48 -2.05 -6.05
CA THR A 39 -1.76 -1.15 -5.16
C THR A 39 -0.90 -1.94 -4.18
N HIS A 40 0.31 -1.44 -3.95
CA HIS A 40 1.19 -1.97 -2.94
C HIS A 40 1.74 -0.80 -2.16
N ILE A 41 1.21 -0.59 -0.98
CA ILE A 41 1.50 0.61 -0.18
C ILE A 41 1.86 0.21 1.24
N HIS A 42 2.94 0.79 1.74
CA HIS A 42 3.33 0.70 3.13
C HIS A 42 3.03 2.02 3.82
N VAL A 43 2.64 1.96 5.07
CA VAL A 43 2.38 3.14 5.89
C VAL A 43 3.10 3.06 7.21
N VAL A 44 3.44 4.22 7.73
CA VAL A 44 3.95 4.40 9.09
C VAL A 44 3.05 5.39 9.78
N LEU A 45 2.45 4.99 10.88
CA LEU A 45 1.43 5.74 11.60
C LEU A 45 1.85 5.94 13.05
N SER A 46 1.33 6.99 13.67
CA SER A 46 1.54 7.24 15.09
C SER A 46 0.21 7.48 15.77
N ASP A 47 0.03 6.89 16.94
CA ASP A 47 -1.12 7.20 17.79
C ASP A 47 -0.85 8.45 18.64
N ASP A 48 -1.83 8.83 19.48
CA ASP A 48 -1.70 10.00 20.35
C ASP A 48 -0.62 9.86 21.40
N GLY A 49 -0.24 8.63 21.73
CA GLY A 49 0.83 8.35 22.66
C GLY A 49 2.21 8.30 22.03
N HIS A 50 2.30 8.68 20.74
CA HIS A 50 3.54 8.65 19.96
C HIS A 50 4.10 7.24 19.75
N VAL A 51 3.24 6.24 19.85
CA VAL A 51 3.60 4.87 19.48
C VAL A 51 3.47 4.70 17.98
N VAL A 52 4.55 4.29 17.35
CA VAL A 52 4.63 4.16 15.89
C VAL A 52 4.33 2.72 15.49
N ARG A 53 3.51 2.58 14.46
CA ARG A 53 3.16 1.29 13.88
C ARG A 53 3.21 1.42 12.37
N GLY A 54 3.52 0.32 11.72
CA GLY A 54 3.59 0.33 10.26
C GLY A 54 3.35 -1.03 9.68
N GLY A 55 3.14 -1.05 8.38
CA GLY A 55 2.89 -2.28 7.65
C GLY A 55 2.27 -2.00 6.30
N HIS A 56 1.79 -3.05 5.66
CA HIS A 56 1.02 -2.93 4.42
C HIS A 56 -0.30 -2.25 4.69
N LEU A 57 -0.66 -1.31 3.84
CA LEU A 57 -1.97 -0.67 3.89
C LEU A 57 -2.95 -1.45 3.01
N PHE A 58 -4.03 -1.89 3.59
CA PHE A 58 -5.14 -2.46 2.84
C PHE A 58 -6.20 -1.42 2.55
N LYS A 59 -6.60 -0.68 3.57
CA LYS A 59 -7.63 0.34 3.44
C LYS A 59 -7.49 1.35 4.58
N ALA A 60 -7.72 2.61 4.27
CA ALA A 60 -7.75 3.65 5.27
C ALA A 60 -8.80 4.70 4.89
N THR A 61 -9.33 5.37 5.90
CA THR A 61 -10.21 6.51 5.73
C THR A 61 -9.50 7.74 6.28
N ILE A 62 -9.44 8.77 5.48
CA ILE A 62 -8.83 10.03 5.88
C ILE A 62 -9.82 10.80 6.75
N ALA A 63 -9.43 11.09 7.98
CA ALA A 63 -10.31 11.80 8.91
C ALA A 63 -10.35 13.30 8.65
N VAL A 64 -9.22 13.90 8.32
CA VAL A 64 -9.09 15.34 8.12
C VAL A 64 -8.56 15.65 6.73
N THR A 65 -7.32 15.35 6.47
CA THR A 65 -6.68 15.64 5.18
C THR A 65 -5.46 14.75 4.96
N ALA A 66 -5.15 14.53 3.69
CA ALA A 66 -3.90 13.90 3.30
C ALA A 66 -3.39 14.58 2.04
N GLU A 67 -2.09 14.78 1.97
CA GLU A 67 -1.43 15.28 0.79
C GLU A 67 -0.65 14.13 0.16
N ILE A 68 -0.92 13.88 -1.12
CA ILE A 68 -0.36 12.73 -1.83
C ILE A 68 0.42 13.23 -3.03
N HIS A 69 1.68 12.81 -3.11
CA HIS A 69 2.53 13.10 -4.26
C HIS A 69 2.65 11.85 -5.10
N LEU A 70 2.31 11.98 -6.38
CA LEU A 70 2.35 10.86 -7.31
C LEU A 70 3.31 11.17 -8.45
N ARG A 71 3.99 10.13 -8.90
CA ARG A 71 4.80 10.19 -10.12
C ARG A 71 4.25 9.17 -11.10
N ASP A 72 3.85 9.63 -12.26
CA ASP A 72 3.40 8.77 -13.34
C ASP A 72 4.61 8.25 -14.11
N LEU A 73 4.80 6.94 -14.09
CA LEU A 73 5.90 6.29 -14.78
C LEU A 73 5.43 5.52 -16.02
N SER A 74 4.15 5.65 -16.36
CA SER A 74 3.57 4.86 -17.46
C SER A 74 3.97 5.37 -18.85
N GLY A 75 4.40 6.60 -18.99
CA GLY A 75 4.91 7.25 -20.18
C GLY A 75 4.86 6.45 -21.47
N GLU A 76 5.99 6.03 -21.99
CA GLU A 76 6.11 5.28 -23.24
C GLU A 76 6.04 3.78 -23.00
N GLY A 77 4.85 3.29 -22.72
CA GLY A 77 4.61 1.90 -22.39
C GLY A 77 4.68 1.67 -20.90
N SER A 78 4.00 0.65 -20.44
CA SER A 78 3.99 0.32 -19.02
C SER A 78 5.30 -0.41 -18.68
N PRO A 79 6.20 0.22 -17.92
CA PRO A 79 7.50 -0.40 -17.66
C PRO A 79 7.42 -1.54 -16.64
N PHE A 80 6.30 -1.68 -15.93
CA PHE A 80 6.18 -2.70 -14.89
C PHE A 80 4.73 -3.10 -14.72
N GLU A 81 4.56 -4.32 -14.18
CA GLU A 81 3.24 -4.87 -13.86
C GLU A 81 3.35 -5.84 -12.69
N ARG A 82 2.23 -6.16 -12.09
CA ARG A 82 2.15 -7.18 -11.05
C ARG A 82 1.84 -8.53 -11.67
N VAL A 83 2.62 -9.52 -11.30
CA VAL A 83 2.44 -10.89 -11.76
C VAL A 83 2.33 -11.83 -10.57
N ALA A 84 1.49 -12.85 -10.72
CA ALA A 84 1.32 -13.86 -9.69
C ALA A 84 2.59 -14.70 -9.54
N THR A 85 2.86 -15.13 -8.31
CA THR A 85 3.96 -16.05 -8.02
C THR A 85 3.41 -17.30 -7.33
N ASP A 86 4.26 -18.31 -7.16
CA ASP A 86 3.89 -19.53 -6.46
C ASP A 86 3.69 -19.33 -4.96
N ASN A 87 4.09 -18.18 -4.43
CA ASN A 87 4.09 -17.89 -3.00
C ASN A 87 2.93 -17.02 -2.54
N GLN A 88 1.90 -16.87 -3.34
CA GLN A 88 0.75 -16.01 -3.05
C GLN A 88 1.08 -14.51 -3.04
N PHE A 89 2.25 -14.13 -3.48
CA PHE A 89 2.62 -12.72 -3.61
C PHE A 89 2.47 -12.26 -5.05
N MET A 90 2.16 -10.98 -5.19
CA MET A 90 2.14 -10.31 -6.49
C MET A 90 3.48 -9.61 -6.68
N ARG A 91 4.35 -10.20 -7.47
CA ARG A 91 5.67 -9.66 -7.75
C ARG A 91 5.59 -8.53 -8.78
N LEU A 92 6.38 -7.50 -8.57
CA LEU A 92 6.54 -6.45 -9.56
C LEU A 92 7.52 -6.95 -10.64
N SER A 93 7.05 -6.94 -11.87
CA SER A 93 7.82 -7.39 -13.02
C SER A 93 8.11 -6.20 -13.93
N PHE A 94 9.35 -6.11 -14.38
CA PHE A 94 9.79 -5.03 -15.27
C PHE A 94 9.93 -5.57 -16.68
N CYS A 95 9.20 -4.99 -17.60
CA CYS A 95 9.17 -5.44 -18.98
C CYS A 95 10.58 -5.48 -19.57
N GLY A 96 10.99 -6.67 -20.04
CA GLY A 96 12.28 -6.86 -20.67
C GLY A 96 13.49 -6.95 -19.75
N ILE A 97 13.29 -6.95 -18.43
CA ILE A 97 14.39 -6.95 -17.46
C ILE A 97 14.21 -8.09 -16.43
N GLU A 98 13.65 -9.14 -16.83
CA GLU A 98 13.41 -10.28 -15.95
C GLU A 98 14.65 -11.19 -15.83
#